data_bed3d2803e36ca8c24ed044aa1c3e9b8
#
_entry.id   bed3d2803e36ca8c24ed044aa1c3e9b8
#
_cell.length_a   1.000
_cell.length_b   1.000
_cell.length_c   1.000
_cell.angle_alpha   90.00
_cell.angle_beta   90.00
_cell.angle_gamma   90.00
#
_symmetry.space_group_name_H-M   'P 1'
#
loop_
_entity.id
_entity.type
_entity.pdbx_description
1 polymer ?
#
loop_
_entity_poly.entity_id
_entity_poly.type
_entity_poly.pdbx_seq_one_letter_code
_entity_poly.pdbx_strand_id
1 'polypeptide(L)'
;MSEKETLTINGQSLPFQAGQTLLEVARDHGIPIPTLCHLEGTMPTGACRICVVEVEGARNLVPACSTPAAPRMIVQTESTRVVAARRTILELLLASGNHNCALPREGNGNWTDFQLQVQVADDTDALCPAWGDCKLQELAYAYQARSDRYPRTDKTGEPAELANPMIVRDFSRCILCGRCVQACNEVQVNRAISYGYRGSESKIVAAGDRPLAASDCVFCGECIQACPVGALVEKKARYIWRPWKGEKIRSTCPYCGVGCQQWLHVQDGRIVKVTGVEDAEPNRGRLCVKGRFGYDFIYSEERLRTPLIREGDDFREASWDEALDLVAERFKAIIAEHGPDAIAGVSCARSINEDSYQMQKLFRAAIGTNNIDHCART
;
A
#
# COMPACT_ATOMS: atom_id res chain seq x y z
N MET A 1 -8.53 40.61 3.09
CA MET A 1 -7.79 39.40 3.53
C MET A 1 -8.44 38.97 4.83
N SER A 2 -9.22 37.88 4.88
CA SER A 2 -9.77 37.38 6.14
C SER A 2 -8.64 37.02 7.06
N GLU A 3 -8.66 37.53 8.31
CA GLU A 3 -7.73 37.06 9.34
C GLU A 3 -7.82 35.55 9.42
N LYS A 4 -6.69 34.88 9.24
CA LYS A 4 -6.62 33.42 9.38
C LYS A 4 -6.91 33.09 10.83
N GLU A 5 -7.95 32.33 11.09
CA GLU A 5 -8.24 31.80 12.41
C GLU A 5 -7.07 30.97 12.92
N THR A 6 -6.74 31.09 14.22
CA THR A 6 -5.61 30.35 14.81
C THR A 6 -6.07 29.54 16.02
N LEU A 7 -5.38 28.42 16.22
CA LEU A 7 -5.44 27.61 17.44
C LEU A 7 -4.02 27.33 17.93
N THR A 8 -3.88 26.83 19.14
CA THR A 8 -2.58 26.52 19.75
C THR A 8 -2.41 24.99 19.89
N ILE A 9 -1.35 24.41 19.30
CA ILE A 9 -0.98 23.01 19.54
C ILE A 9 0.42 22.98 20.17
N ASN A 10 0.54 22.34 21.33
CA ASN A 10 1.80 22.21 22.07
C ASN A 10 2.51 23.58 22.30
N GLY A 11 1.75 24.63 22.54
CA GLY A 11 2.27 25.98 22.74
C GLY A 11 2.57 26.78 21.46
N GLN A 12 2.38 26.23 20.29
CA GLN A 12 2.57 26.89 19.00
C GLN A 12 1.23 27.42 18.47
N SER A 13 1.14 28.70 18.16
CA SER A 13 -0.04 29.30 17.51
C SER A 13 -0.01 29.00 16.01
N LEU A 14 -1.02 28.27 15.51
CA LEU A 14 -1.07 27.73 14.17
C LEU A 14 -2.32 28.21 13.43
N PRO A 15 -2.20 28.71 12.20
CA PRO A 15 -3.35 29.03 11.38
C PRO A 15 -4.00 27.75 10.86
N PHE A 16 -5.33 27.77 10.69
CA PHE A 16 -6.07 26.67 10.12
C PHE A 16 -7.17 27.17 9.16
N GLN A 17 -7.72 26.26 8.38
CA GLN A 17 -8.84 26.52 7.47
C GLN A 17 -10.15 26.00 8.06
N ALA A 18 -11.25 26.68 7.78
CA ALA A 18 -12.56 26.23 8.21
C ALA A 18 -12.87 24.81 7.71
N GLY A 19 -13.34 23.93 8.59
CA GLY A 19 -13.64 22.55 8.29
C GLY A 19 -12.49 21.55 8.50
N GLN A 20 -11.24 22.00 8.74
CA GLN A 20 -10.16 21.11 9.10
C GLN A 20 -10.38 20.47 10.47
N THR A 21 -9.93 19.24 10.62
CA THR A 21 -9.83 18.56 11.91
C THR A 21 -8.52 18.90 12.61
N LEU A 22 -8.45 18.66 13.92
CA LEU A 22 -7.22 18.85 14.70
C LEU A 22 -6.05 18.01 14.14
N LEU A 23 -6.33 16.82 13.57
CA LEU A 23 -5.32 15.97 12.95
C LEU A 23 -4.76 16.60 11.68
N GLU A 24 -5.61 17.15 10.82
CA GLU A 24 -5.19 17.80 9.57
C GLU A 24 -4.34 19.05 9.87
N VAL A 25 -4.79 19.90 10.81
CA VAL A 25 -3.99 21.06 11.23
C VAL A 25 -2.63 20.64 11.77
N ALA A 26 -2.57 19.62 12.62
CA ALA A 26 -1.31 19.13 13.18
C ALA A 26 -0.37 18.62 12.07
N ARG A 27 -0.89 17.88 11.09
CA ARG A 27 -0.12 17.35 9.95
C ARG A 27 0.43 18.44 9.05
N ASP A 28 -0.38 19.44 8.70
CA ASP A 28 0.02 20.58 7.87
C ASP A 28 1.20 21.36 8.50
N HIS A 29 1.36 21.26 9.81
CA HIS A 29 2.43 21.93 10.56
C HIS A 29 3.50 20.96 11.08
N GLY A 30 3.53 19.71 10.61
CA GLY A 30 4.55 18.72 10.97
C GLY A 30 4.47 18.20 12.41
N ILE A 31 3.33 18.38 13.10
CA ILE A 31 3.12 17.86 14.45
C ILE A 31 2.58 16.44 14.38
N PRO A 32 3.32 15.41 14.83
CA PRO A 32 2.89 14.04 14.74
C PRO A 32 1.76 13.72 15.72
N ILE A 33 0.65 13.20 15.22
CA ILE A 33 -0.41 12.57 16.01
C ILE A 33 -0.61 11.15 15.46
N PRO A 34 -0.41 10.09 16.26
CA PRO A 34 -0.50 8.72 15.80
C PRO A 34 -1.94 8.35 15.45
N THR A 35 -2.11 7.49 14.43
CA THR A 35 -3.41 6.97 14.00
C THR A 35 -3.33 5.48 13.68
N LEU A 36 -4.45 4.74 13.86
CA LEU A 36 -4.61 3.35 13.40
C LEU A 36 -5.82 3.15 12.49
N CYS A 37 -6.95 3.82 12.76
CA CYS A 37 -8.16 3.68 11.96
C CYS A 37 -8.35 4.78 10.90
N HIS A 38 -7.61 5.88 10.99
CA HIS A 38 -7.71 6.96 10.00
C HIS A 38 -7.01 6.57 8.70
N LEU A 39 -7.72 6.68 7.60
CA LEU A 39 -7.21 6.59 6.24
C LEU A 39 -7.38 7.95 5.57
N GLU A 40 -6.30 8.51 5.05
CA GLU A 40 -6.30 9.83 4.46
C GLU A 40 -7.22 9.92 3.23
N GLY A 41 -7.95 11.03 3.11
CA GLY A 41 -8.92 11.24 2.03
C GLY A 41 -10.21 10.45 2.17
N THR A 42 -10.48 9.82 3.32
CA THR A 42 -11.72 9.12 3.62
C THR A 42 -12.41 9.68 4.85
N MET A 43 -13.68 9.34 5.04
CA MET A 43 -14.45 9.79 6.20
C MET A 43 -13.84 9.23 7.51
N PRO A 44 -13.44 10.07 8.47
CA PRO A 44 -12.85 9.61 9.72
C PRO A 44 -13.88 8.89 10.61
N THR A 45 -13.55 7.68 11.05
CA THR A 45 -14.44 6.85 11.89
C THR A 45 -14.27 7.13 13.39
N GLY A 46 -13.12 7.67 13.81
CA GLY A 46 -12.80 7.88 15.23
C GLY A 46 -12.78 6.61 16.10
N ALA A 47 -12.74 5.41 15.49
CA ALA A 47 -12.98 4.13 16.17
C ALA A 47 -11.85 3.72 17.11
N CYS A 48 -10.57 3.83 16.71
CA CYS A 48 -9.44 3.29 17.48
C CYS A 48 -9.01 4.15 18.68
N ARG A 49 -9.36 5.43 18.71
CA ARG A 49 -8.98 6.38 19.75
C ARG A 49 -7.48 6.61 19.97
N ILE A 50 -6.62 6.14 19.10
CA ILE A 50 -5.17 6.37 19.21
C ILE A 50 -4.80 7.84 19.01
N CYS A 51 -5.56 8.56 18.16
CA CYS A 51 -5.33 9.98 17.88
C CYS A 51 -5.86 10.94 18.96
N VAL A 52 -6.19 10.44 20.16
CA VAL A 52 -6.71 11.34 21.21
C VAL A 52 -5.71 12.42 21.59
N VAL A 53 -6.24 13.61 21.84
CA VAL A 53 -5.51 14.79 22.31
C VAL A 53 -6.26 15.43 23.48
N GLU A 54 -5.57 16.20 24.27
CA GLU A 54 -6.15 16.96 25.34
C GLU A 54 -6.44 18.40 24.87
N VAL A 55 -7.68 18.84 25.04
CA VAL A 55 -8.11 20.22 24.73
C VAL A 55 -8.42 20.89 26.02
N GLU A 56 -7.88 22.11 26.24
CA GLU A 56 -8.13 22.90 27.44
C GLU A 56 -9.63 23.19 27.61
N GLY A 57 -10.13 22.99 28.80
CA GLY A 57 -11.56 23.13 29.13
C GLY A 57 -12.43 21.93 28.76
N ALA A 58 -11.92 20.96 27.99
CA ALA A 58 -12.66 19.73 27.68
C ALA A 58 -12.57 18.71 28.81
N ARG A 59 -13.72 18.12 29.19
CA ARG A 59 -13.79 17.10 30.25
C ARG A 59 -13.01 15.83 29.87
N ASN A 60 -13.06 15.43 28.58
CA ASN A 60 -12.51 14.19 28.09
C ASN A 60 -11.47 14.46 26.98
N LEU A 61 -10.57 13.49 26.77
CA LEU A 61 -9.72 13.49 25.59
C LEU A 61 -10.59 13.34 24.33
N VAL A 62 -10.26 14.08 23.29
CA VAL A 62 -11.00 14.08 22.02
C VAL A 62 -10.19 13.44 20.90
N PRO A 63 -10.81 12.72 19.95
CA PRO A 63 -10.10 12.13 18.81
C PRO A 63 -9.77 13.21 17.76
N ALA A 64 -8.50 13.49 17.56
CA ALA A 64 -8.05 14.56 16.64
C ALA A 64 -8.53 14.37 15.21
N CYS A 65 -8.69 13.11 14.74
CA CYS A 65 -9.09 12.79 13.36
C CYS A 65 -10.55 13.18 13.05
N SER A 66 -11.40 13.39 14.05
CA SER A 66 -12.83 13.71 13.86
C SER A 66 -13.29 14.92 14.65
N THR A 67 -12.38 15.61 15.34
CA THR A 67 -12.70 16.84 16.09
C THR A 67 -12.37 18.04 15.19
N PRO A 68 -13.37 18.87 14.81
CA PRO A 68 -13.14 20.09 14.06
C PRO A 68 -12.23 21.06 14.83
N ALA A 69 -11.30 21.67 14.12
CA ALA A 69 -10.52 22.79 14.64
C ALA A 69 -11.43 24.01 14.87
N ALA A 70 -11.22 24.72 15.98
CA ALA A 70 -11.93 25.94 16.27
C ALA A 70 -10.97 27.01 16.79
N PRO A 71 -11.31 28.32 16.62
CA PRO A 71 -10.48 29.43 17.01
C PRO A 71 -10.18 29.38 18.52
N ARG A 72 -8.95 29.72 18.87
CA ARG A 72 -8.48 29.79 20.25
C ARG A 72 -8.47 28.48 21.04
N MET A 73 -8.66 27.33 20.40
CA MET A 73 -8.42 26.03 21.03
C MET A 73 -6.96 25.92 21.47
N ILE A 74 -6.75 25.36 22.67
CA ILE A 74 -5.42 25.01 23.19
C ILE A 74 -5.37 23.50 23.32
N VAL A 75 -4.45 22.89 22.57
CA VAL A 75 -4.37 21.42 22.37
C VAL A 75 -3.00 20.92 22.81
N GLN A 76 -2.98 19.82 23.57
CA GLN A 76 -1.77 19.09 23.94
C GLN A 76 -1.83 17.70 23.32
N THR A 77 -0.78 17.34 22.53
CA THR A 77 -0.74 16.06 21.82
C THR A 77 -0.01 14.97 22.57
N GLU A 78 0.81 15.31 23.58
CA GLU A 78 1.67 14.37 24.33
C GLU A 78 1.64 14.65 25.86
N SER A 79 0.52 15.15 26.40
CA SER A 79 0.38 15.28 27.85
C SER A 79 0.43 13.90 28.52
N THR A 80 0.77 13.87 29.82
CA THR A 80 0.81 12.62 30.61
C THR A 80 -0.49 11.83 30.49
N ARG A 81 -1.63 12.54 30.44
CA ARG A 81 -2.97 11.95 30.29
C ARG A 81 -3.16 11.34 28.91
N VAL A 82 -2.70 12.00 27.84
CA VAL A 82 -2.75 11.51 26.47
C VAL A 82 -1.88 10.26 26.31
N VAL A 83 -0.63 10.30 26.78
CA VAL A 83 0.31 9.17 26.71
C VAL A 83 -0.24 7.95 27.46
N ALA A 84 -0.77 8.14 28.68
CA ALA A 84 -1.38 7.06 29.45
C ALA A 84 -2.59 6.43 28.76
N ALA A 85 -3.47 7.26 28.15
CA ALA A 85 -4.63 6.78 27.41
C ALA A 85 -4.21 5.97 26.17
N ARG A 86 -3.27 6.48 25.36
CA ARG A 86 -2.74 5.75 24.19
C ARG A 86 -2.12 4.42 24.56
N ARG A 87 -1.30 4.39 25.61
CA ARG A 87 -0.72 3.15 26.13
C ARG A 87 -1.80 2.13 26.48
N THR A 88 -2.81 2.53 27.25
CA THR A 88 -3.93 1.65 27.62
C THR A 88 -4.68 1.12 26.39
N ILE A 89 -4.94 1.96 25.40
CA ILE A 89 -5.60 1.55 24.15
C ILE A 89 -4.75 0.53 23.40
N LEU A 90 -3.44 0.75 23.28
CA LEU A 90 -2.52 -0.17 22.62
C LEU A 90 -2.46 -1.51 23.33
N GLU A 91 -2.43 -1.53 24.66
CA GLU A 91 -2.46 -2.75 25.46
C GLU A 91 -3.76 -3.55 25.27
N LEU A 92 -4.92 -2.86 25.19
CA LEU A 92 -6.20 -3.49 24.87
C LEU A 92 -6.22 -4.05 23.43
N LEU A 93 -5.65 -3.33 22.46
CA LEU A 93 -5.54 -3.81 21.09
C LEU A 93 -4.63 -5.03 20.98
N LEU A 94 -3.50 -5.05 21.70
CA LEU A 94 -2.61 -6.21 21.78
C LEU A 94 -3.31 -7.43 22.38
N ALA A 95 -4.19 -7.21 23.36
CA ALA A 95 -4.98 -8.28 23.98
C ALA A 95 -6.18 -8.75 23.15
N SER A 96 -6.59 -7.98 22.11
CA SER A 96 -7.84 -8.24 21.36
C SER A 96 -7.76 -9.38 20.34
N GLY A 97 -6.62 -10.05 20.19
CA GLY A 97 -6.44 -11.12 19.22
C GLY A 97 -5.04 -11.72 19.23
N ASN A 98 -4.67 -12.38 18.13
CA ASN A 98 -3.37 -13.03 17.99
C ASN A 98 -2.27 -12.02 17.63
N HIS A 99 -1.98 -11.12 18.56
CA HIS A 99 -0.88 -10.15 18.46
C HIS A 99 0.29 -10.63 19.33
N ASN A 100 0.97 -11.66 18.84
CA ASN A 100 2.11 -12.29 19.51
C ASN A 100 3.42 -11.49 19.31
N CYS A 101 3.35 -10.18 19.46
CA CYS A 101 4.50 -9.30 19.39
C CYS A 101 5.40 -9.52 20.59
N ALA A 102 6.66 -9.91 20.37
CA ALA A 102 7.68 -9.78 21.38
C ALA A 102 8.07 -8.30 21.45
N LEU A 103 7.60 -7.62 22.48
CA LEU A 103 7.99 -6.24 22.76
C LEU A 103 9.09 -6.30 23.83
N PRO A 104 10.21 -5.59 23.65
CA PRO A 104 11.22 -5.51 24.69
C PRO A 104 10.60 -4.93 25.96
N ARG A 105 10.96 -5.49 27.10
CA ARG A 105 10.49 -5.03 28.42
C ARG A 105 11.10 -3.70 28.83
N GLU A 106 12.29 -3.43 28.28
CA GLU A 106 13.05 -2.21 28.51
C GLU A 106 13.47 -1.63 27.15
N GLY A 107 13.33 -0.33 26.97
CA GLY A 107 13.72 0.38 25.77
C GLY A 107 13.42 1.87 25.90
N ASN A 108 14.06 2.65 25.05
CA ASN A 108 13.92 4.10 25.02
C ASN A 108 12.74 4.59 24.17
N GLY A 109 11.88 3.69 23.68
CA GLY A 109 10.80 4.01 22.75
C GLY A 109 11.25 4.27 21.32
N ASN A 110 12.51 3.96 20.98
CA ASN A 110 13.05 4.16 19.64
C ASN A 110 12.75 2.94 18.75
N TRP A 111 11.99 3.16 17.69
CA TRP A 111 11.61 2.11 16.75
C TRP A 111 12.81 1.51 16.00
N THR A 112 13.82 2.32 15.69
CA THR A 112 15.04 1.86 15.01
C THR A 112 15.82 0.87 15.89
N ASP A 113 15.97 1.18 17.18
CA ASP A 113 16.64 0.27 18.13
C ASP A 113 15.88 -1.04 18.27
N PHE A 114 14.55 -0.98 18.30
CA PHE A 114 13.72 -2.18 18.32
C PHE A 114 13.92 -3.02 17.06
N GLN A 115 13.94 -2.41 15.88
CA GLN A 115 14.20 -3.12 14.63
C GLN A 115 15.58 -3.78 14.62
N LEU A 116 16.60 -3.11 15.15
CA LEU A 116 17.95 -3.70 15.30
C LEU A 116 17.95 -4.92 16.23
N GLN A 117 17.23 -4.86 17.35
CA GLN A 117 17.10 -6.01 18.26
C GLN A 117 16.39 -7.19 17.60
N VAL A 118 15.36 -6.93 16.78
CA VAL A 118 14.65 -7.98 16.05
C VAL A 118 15.52 -8.64 14.99
N GLN A 119 16.44 -7.91 14.35
CA GLN A 119 17.36 -8.45 13.34
C GLN A 119 18.28 -9.54 13.88
N VAL A 120 18.63 -9.48 15.16
CA VAL A 120 19.55 -10.46 15.80
C VAL A 120 18.81 -11.57 16.54
N ALA A 121 17.47 -11.51 16.58
CA ALA A 121 16.66 -12.54 17.22
C ALA A 121 16.44 -13.72 16.26
N ASP A 122 16.83 -14.91 16.67
CA ASP A 122 16.53 -16.13 15.93
C ASP A 122 15.01 -16.41 15.92
N ASP A 123 14.51 -17.00 14.83
CA ASP A 123 13.12 -17.49 14.70
C ASP A 123 11.99 -16.43 14.61
N THR A 124 12.30 -15.18 14.31
CA THR A 124 11.25 -14.14 14.15
C THR A 124 10.36 -14.34 12.91
N ASP A 125 10.82 -15.09 11.93
CA ASP A 125 10.14 -15.26 10.65
C ASP A 125 8.81 -16.02 10.76
N ALA A 126 8.69 -16.95 11.73
CA ALA A 126 7.49 -17.74 11.96
C ALA A 126 6.43 -17.04 12.85
N LEU A 127 6.80 -15.99 13.57
CA LEU A 127 5.94 -15.39 14.59
C LEU A 127 4.78 -14.56 14.01
N CYS A 128 5.05 -13.69 13.04
CA CYS A 128 4.06 -12.79 12.50
C CYS A 128 4.36 -12.43 11.03
N PRO A 129 3.35 -12.50 10.13
CA PRO A 129 3.55 -12.15 8.72
C PRO A 129 3.91 -10.68 8.48
N ALA A 130 3.59 -9.78 9.41
CA ALA A 130 3.87 -8.34 9.33
C ALA A 130 4.91 -7.87 10.37
N TRP A 131 5.75 -8.78 10.89
CA TRP A 131 6.78 -8.44 11.85
C TRP A 131 7.74 -7.37 11.30
N GLY A 132 7.87 -6.24 12.01
CA GLY A 132 8.66 -5.09 11.59
C GLY A 132 7.98 -4.13 10.58
N ASP A 133 6.85 -4.54 10.00
CA ASP A 133 6.05 -3.75 9.05
C ASP A 133 4.59 -3.65 9.55
N CYS A 134 4.42 -3.29 10.83
CA CYS A 134 3.13 -3.25 11.51
C CYS A 134 3.01 -2.00 12.37
N LYS A 135 2.03 -1.14 12.05
CA LYS A 135 1.84 0.13 12.78
C LYS A 135 1.42 -0.06 14.23
N LEU A 136 0.68 -1.12 14.55
CA LEU A 136 0.35 -1.44 15.94
C LEU A 136 1.60 -1.80 16.76
N GLN A 137 2.51 -2.58 16.18
CA GLN A 137 3.76 -2.96 16.82
C GLN A 137 4.67 -1.74 17.05
N GLU A 138 4.84 -0.89 16.04
CA GLU A 138 5.59 0.37 16.12
C GLU A 138 5.07 1.27 17.26
N LEU A 139 3.75 1.49 17.29
CA LEU A 139 3.14 2.32 18.34
C LEU A 139 3.20 1.67 19.72
N ALA A 140 3.01 0.35 19.80
CA ALA A 140 3.12 -0.37 21.06
C ALA A 140 4.55 -0.25 21.64
N TYR A 141 5.55 -0.29 20.79
CA TYR A 141 6.93 -0.06 21.20
C TYR A 141 7.17 1.40 21.62
N ALA A 142 6.76 2.38 20.80
CA ALA A 142 6.95 3.80 21.06
C ALA A 142 6.29 4.26 22.38
N TYR A 143 5.11 3.73 22.70
CA TYR A 143 4.40 4.03 23.93
C TYR A 143 4.70 3.04 25.08
N GLN A 144 5.64 2.10 24.88
CA GLN A 144 6.01 1.07 25.87
C GLN A 144 4.78 0.32 26.42
N ALA A 145 3.88 -0.06 25.50
CA ALA A 145 2.67 -0.79 25.84
C ALA A 145 3.01 -2.27 26.17
N ARG A 146 2.37 -2.80 27.21
CA ARG A 146 2.60 -4.19 27.66
C ARG A 146 1.61 -5.13 27.02
N SER A 147 2.10 -6.25 26.46
CA SER A 147 1.24 -7.27 25.84
C SER A 147 0.60 -8.23 26.87
N ASP A 148 1.01 -8.15 28.13
CA ASP A 148 0.62 -9.06 29.22
C ASP A 148 -0.31 -8.40 30.28
N ARG A 149 -0.65 -7.12 30.12
CA ARG A 149 -1.45 -6.38 31.10
C ARG A 149 -2.91 -6.84 31.17
N TYR A 150 -3.49 -7.22 30.04
CA TYR A 150 -4.85 -7.67 29.93
C TYR A 150 -4.92 -9.12 29.45
N PRO A 151 -5.91 -9.91 29.88
CA PRO A 151 -6.08 -11.27 29.37
C PRO A 151 -6.33 -11.22 27.86
N ARG A 152 -5.61 -12.09 27.14
CA ARG A 152 -5.73 -12.14 25.67
C ARG A 152 -7.04 -12.81 25.27
N THR A 153 -7.74 -12.20 24.32
CA THR A 153 -8.90 -12.81 23.67
C THR A 153 -8.41 -13.92 22.73
N ASP A 154 -8.87 -15.13 22.97
CA ASP A 154 -8.56 -16.24 22.07
C ASP A 154 -9.37 -16.13 20.77
N LYS A 155 -8.69 -15.87 19.67
CA LYS A 155 -9.21 -15.90 18.30
C LYS A 155 -8.53 -16.96 17.44
N THR A 156 -7.85 -17.92 18.06
CA THR A 156 -7.15 -18.98 17.33
C THR A 156 -8.11 -19.92 16.59
N GLY A 157 -9.35 -19.97 16.98
CA GLY A 157 -10.41 -20.73 16.29
C GLY A 157 -10.86 -20.16 14.94
N GLU A 158 -10.41 -18.95 14.58
CA GLU A 158 -10.67 -18.36 13.25
C GLU A 158 -9.44 -18.53 12.34
N PRO A 159 -9.42 -19.57 11.48
CA PRO A 159 -8.28 -19.80 10.59
C PRO A 159 -8.15 -18.66 9.58
N ALA A 160 -6.90 -18.39 9.15
CA ALA A 160 -6.65 -17.45 8.08
C ALA A 160 -7.28 -17.95 6.77
N GLU A 161 -7.95 -17.07 6.04
CA GLU A 161 -8.48 -17.37 4.71
C GLU A 161 -7.35 -17.36 3.69
N LEU A 162 -7.02 -18.54 3.15
CA LEU A 162 -5.93 -18.76 2.19
C LEU A 162 -6.43 -19.06 0.77
N ALA A 163 -7.74 -19.15 0.57
CA ALA A 163 -8.35 -19.53 -0.72
C ALA A 163 -8.08 -18.49 -1.83
N ASN A 164 -7.91 -17.22 -1.48
CA ASN A 164 -7.56 -16.19 -2.44
C ASN A 164 -6.13 -16.38 -2.95
N PRO A 165 -5.87 -16.29 -4.27
CA PRO A 165 -4.52 -16.49 -4.82
C PRO A 165 -3.53 -15.39 -4.45
N MET A 166 -4.00 -14.17 -4.13
CA MET A 166 -3.17 -12.99 -3.93
C MET A 166 -3.21 -12.44 -2.51
N ILE A 167 -4.37 -12.54 -1.84
CA ILE A 167 -4.67 -11.86 -0.57
C ILE A 167 -4.94 -12.89 0.52
N VAL A 168 -4.25 -12.79 1.63
CA VAL A 168 -4.55 -13.54 2.85
C VAL A 168 -5.33 -12.65 3.81
N ARG A 169 -6.43 -13.16 4.37
CA ARG A 169 -7.17 -12.53 5.46
C ARG A 169 -7.00 -13.36 6.75
N ASP A 170 -6.32 -12.79 7.72
CA ASP A 170 -6.13 -13.38 9.05
C ASP A 170 -7.02 -12.63 10.06
N PHE A 171 -8.19 -13.16 10.31
CA PHE A 171 -9.18 -12.53 11.20
C PHE A 171 -8.71 -12.49 12.64
N SER A 172 -7.86 -13.44 13.06
CA SER A 172 -7.29 -13.47 14.41
C SER A 172 -6.42 -12.25 14.73
N ARG A 173 -5.89 -11.58 13.68
CA ARG A 173 -5.06 -10.37 13.79
C ARG A 173 -5.81 -9.08 13.50
N CYS A 174 -7.11 -9.16 13.19
CA CYS A 174 -7.89 -7.98 12.86
C CYS A 174 -8.23 -7.16 14.12
N ILE A 175 -7.88 -5.86 14.11
CA ILE A 175 -8.22 -4.90 15.17
C ILE A 175 -9.50 -4.11 14.87
N LEU A 176 -10.26 -4.50 13.86
CA LEU A 176 -11.53 -3.87 13.44
C LEU A 176 -11.42 -2.36 13.18
N CYS A 177 -10.28 -1.88 12.72
CA CYS A 177 -10.05 -0.45 12.47
C CYS A 177 -10.81 0.12 11.27
N GLY A 178 -11.31 -0.72 10.36
CA GLY A 178 -12.12 -0.32 9.20
C GLY A 178 -11.38 0.25 8.01
N ARG A 179 -10.07 0.47 8.07
CA ARG A 179 -9.31 1.08 6.95
C ARG A 179 -9.44 0.29 5.65
N CYS A 180 -9.47 -1.03 5.71
CA CYS A 180 -9.68 -1.87 4.53
C CYS A 180 -11.08 -1.68 3.90
N VAL A 181 -12.10 -1.46 4.74
CA VAL A 181 -13.46 -1.14 4.28
C VAL A 181 -13.49 0.22 3.61
N GLN A 182 -12.88 1.24 4.22
CA GLN A 182 -12.75 2.56 3.60
C GLN A 182 -11.97 2.50 2.29
N ALA A 183 -10.82 1.80 2.26
CA ALA A 183 -10.03 1.62 1.04
C ALA A 183 -10.84 0.95 -0.09
N CYS A 184 -11.65 -0.06 0.24
CA CYS A 184 -12.48 -0.76 -0.73
C CYS A 184 -13.66 0.09 -1.20
N ASN A 185 -14.31 0.83 -0.29
CA ASN A 185 -15.60 1.47 -0.54
C ASN A 185 -15.48 2.92 -1.00
N GLU A 186 -14.48 3.67 -0.49
CA GLU A 186 -14.31 5.08 -0.77
C GLU A 186 -13.15 5.35 -1.73
N VAL A 187 -12.05 4.59 -1.63
CA VAL A 187 -10.87 4.79 -2.49
C VAL A 187 -11.00 4.04 -3.81
N GLN A 188 -11.29 2.73 -3.79
CA GLN A 188 -11.44 1.90 -4.99
C GLN A 188 -12.89 1.83 -5.51
N VAL A 189 -13.85 2.19 -4.67
CA VAL A 189 -15.29 2.19 -4.97
C VAL A 189 -15.82 0.80 -5.38
N ASN A 190 -15.09 -0.27 -5.05
CA ASN A 190 -15.45 -1.65 -5.41
C ASN A 190 -16.49 -2.26 -4.47
N ARG A 191 -16.56 -1.80 -3.21
CA ARG A 191 -17.55 -2.19 -2.20
C ARG A 191 -17.67 -3.69 -1.95
N ALA A 192 -16.57 -4.45 -2.10
CA ALA A 192 -16.57 -5.90 -1.95
C ALA A 192 -16.56 -6.38 -0.50
N ILE A 193 -16.19 -5.50 0.46
CA ILE A 193 -16.10 -5.86 1.88
C ILE A 193 -16.78 -4.82 2.77
N SER A 194 -17.31 -5.29 3.90
CA SER A 194 -17.95 -4.45 4.92
C SER A 194 -17.81 -5.08 6.31
N TYR A 195 -18.30 -4.39 7.35
CA TYR A 195 -18.49 -5.01 8.65
C TYR A 195 -19.64 -6.01 8.60
N GLY A 196 -19.42 -7.18 9.15
CA GLY A 196 -20.44 -8.19 9.42
C GLY A 196 -20.52 -8.53 10.89
N TYR A 197 -21.66 -9.09 11.29
CA TYR A 197 -21.97 -9.46 12.67
C TYR A 197 -21.96 -8.29 13.65
N ARG A 198 -21.89 -8.55 14.94
CA ARG A 198 -21.89 -7.51 15.99
C ARG A 198 -21.23 -8.00 17.28
N GLY A 199 -20.81 -7.06 18.13
CA GLY A 199 -20.17 -7.37 19.42
C GLY A 199 -18.84 -8.11 19.21
N SER A 200 -18.62 -9.15 19.99
CA SER A 200 -17.42 -10.01 19.93
C SER A 200 -17.25 -10.76 18.60
N GLU A 201 -18.36 -11.00 17.91
CA GLU A 201 -18.42 -11.72 16.62
C GLU A 201 -18.13 -10.83 15.43
N SER A 202 -17.97 -9.52 15.62
CA SER A 202 -17.73 -8.56 14.54
C SER A 202 -16.48 -8.93 13.75
N LYS A 203 -16.61 -9.01 12.43
CA LYS A 203 -15.48 -9.22 11.51
C LYS A 203 -15.70 -8.49 10.18
N ILE A 204 -14.65 -8.39 9.38
CA ILE A 204 -14.76 -7.82 8.03
C ILE A 204 -15.13 -8.95 7.06
N VAL A 205 -16.28 -8.83 6.42
CA VAL A 205 -16.86 -9.86 5.55
C VAL A 205 -16.99 -9.38 4.10
N ALA A 206 -17.01 -10.31 3.17
CA ALA A 206 -17.59 -10.11 1.84
C ALA A 206 -19.09 -10.44 1.87
N ALA A 207 -19.83 -10.12 0.84
CA ALA A 207 -21.26 -10.37 0.75
C ALA A 207 -21.60 -11.83 1.06
N GLY A 208 -22.52 -12.06 2.00
CA GLY A 208 -22.91 -13.40 2.47
C GLY A 208 -21.81 -14.16 3.23
N ASP A 209 -20.81 -13.45 3.76
CA ASP A 209 -19.62 -14.00 4.44
C ASP A 209 -18.89 -15.07 3.63
N ARG A 210 -18.95 -14.95 2.31
CA ARG A 210 -18.24 -15.85 1.39
C ARG A 210 -16.73 -15.55 1.39
N PRO A 211 -15.89 -16.52 1.00
CA PRO A 211 -14.49 -16.29 0.75
C PRO A 211 -14.27 -15.12 -0.24
N LEU A 212 -13.22 -14.33 -0.03
CA LEU A 212 -12.95 -13.16 -0.87
C LEU A 212 -12.80 -13.53 -2.36
N ALA A 213 -12.26 -14.71 -2.65
CA ALA A 213 -12.14 -15.23 -4.01
C ALA A 213 -13.49 -15.55 -4.68
N ALA A 214 -14.55 -15.74 -3.91
CA ALA A 214 -15.91 -16.02 -4.39
C ALA A 214 -16.84 -14.79 -4.28
N SER A 215 -16.27 -13.60 -4.16
CA SER A 215 -16.98 -12.32 -4.03
C SER A 215 -16.71 -11.40 -5.23
N ASP A 216 -17.30 -10.20 -5.20
CA ASP A 216 -17.09 -9.16 -6.22
C ASP A 216 -15.71 -8.45 -6.09
N CYS A 217 -14.76 -9.05 -5.37
CA CYS A 217 -13.42 -8.51 -5.19
C CYS A 217 -12.63 -8.49 -6.52
N VAL A 218 -12.12 -7.32 -6.91
CA VAL A 218 -11.29 -7.14 -8.12
C VAL A 218 -9.79 -7.33 -7.87
N PHE A 219 -9.40 -7.85 -6.72
CA PHE A 219 -8.03 -8.15 -6.32
C PHE A 219 -7.05 -6.96 -6.42
N CYS A 220 -7.51 -5.72 -6.28
CA CYS A 220 -6.64 -4.53 -6.36
C CYS A 220 -5.58 -4.47 -5.23
N GLY A 221 -5.86 -5.08 -4.06
CA GLY A 221 -4.94 -5.12 -2.93
C GLY A 221 -4.86 -3.82 -2.11
N GLU A 222 -5.71 -2.82 -2.35
CA GLU A 222 -5.72 -1.58 -1.55
C GLU A 222 -6.02 -1.85 -0.07
N CYS A 223 -6.83 -2.87 0.22
CA CYS A 223 -7.08 -3.31 1.59
C CYS A 223 -5.82 -3.82 2.31
N ILE A 224 -4.86 -4.40 1.59
CA ILE A 224 -3.55 -4.80 2.13
C ILE A 224 -2.75 -3.56 2.51
N GLN A 225 -2.60 -2.60 1.59
CA GLN A 225 -1.83 -1.38 1.82
C GLN A 225 -2.47 -0.51 2.92
N ALA A 226 -3.78 -0.51 3.01
CA ALA A 226 -4.51 0.20 4.06
C ALA A 226 -4.42 -0.49 5.43
N CYS A 227 -4.17 -1.79 5.51
CA CYS A 227 -4.17 -2.53 6.77
C CYS A 227 -2.98 -2.13 7.65
N PRO A 228 -3.21 -1.61 8.88
CA PRO A 228 -2.12 -1.19 9.77
C PRO A 228 -1.49 -2.34 10.55
N VAL A 229 -1.99 -3.57 10.36
CA VAL A 229 -1.54 -4.79 11.06
C VAL A 229 -1.43 -5.97 10.08
N GLY A 230 -0.96 -7.11 10.54
CA GLY A 230 -0.81 -8.32 9.72
C GLY A 230 -2.11 -9.11 9.44
N ALA A 231 -3.28 -8.45 9.51
CA ALA A 231 -4.56 -9.10 9.23
C ALA A 231 -4.82 -9.28 7.72
N LEU A 232 -4.32 -8.37 6.90
CA LEU A 232 -4.37 -8.45 5.44
C LEU A 232 -2.94 -8.36 4.92
N VAL A 233 -2.51 -9.40 4.23
CA VAL A 233 -1.17 -9.47 3.67
C VAL A 233 -1.19 -10.07 2.26
N GLU A 234 -0.21 -9.71 1.46
CA GLU A 234 0.05 -10.35 0.19
C GLU A 234 0.49 -11.79 0.42
N LYS A 235 -0.16 -12.75 -0.26
CA LYS A 235 0.09 -14.18 -0.05
C LYS A 235 1.54 -14.58 -0.29
N LYS A 236 2.17 -14.02 -1.34
CA LYS A 236 3.55 -14.29 -1.70
C LYS A 236 4.58 -13.70 -0.74
N ALA A 237 4.26 -12.55 -0.14
CA ALA A 237 5.15 -11.87 0.80
C ALA A 237 4.99 -12.35 2.25
N ARG A 238 3.94 -13.14 2.52
CA ARG A 238 3.62 -13.63 3.87
C ARG A 238 4.77 -14.46 4.43
N TYR A 239 5.30 -14.04 5.59
CA TYR A 239 6.47 -14.62 6.28
C TYR A 239 7.80 -14.54 5.50
N ILE A 240 7.83 -13.94 4.31
CA ILE A 240 9.03 -13.78 3.49
C ILE A 240 9.59 -12.38 3.65
N TRP A 241 8.76 -11.35 3.37
CA TRP A 241 9.20 -9.96 3.45
C TRP A 241 9.53 -9.55 4.89
N ARG A 242 10.74 -8.99 5.04
CA ARG A 242 11.19 -8.32 6.27
C ARG A 242 11.89 -7.01 5.91
N PRO A 243 11.52 -5.87 6.57
CA PRO A 243 12.12 -4.57 6.24
C PRO A 243 13.65 -4.52 6.37
N TRP A 244 14.22 -5.34 7.24
CA TRP A 244 15.67 -5.41 7.47
C TRP A 244 16.42 -6.45 6.63
N LYS A 245 15.71 -7.31 5.90
CA LYS A 245 16.30 -8.32 5.00
C LYS A 245 16.28 -7.89 3.53
N GLY A 246 15.61 -6.80 3.20
CA GLY A 246 15.45 -6.35 1.84
C GLY A 246 15.49 -4.83 1.69
N GLU A 247 15.36 -4.38 0.48
CA GLU A 247 15.36 -2.98 0.11
C GLU A 247 14.09 -2.59 -0.64
N LYS A 248 13.77 -1.27 -0.64
CA LYS A 248 12.67 -0.70 -1.42
C LYS A 248 13.25 0.09 -2.57
N ILE A 249 12.95 -0.34 -3.80
CA ILE A 249 13.39 0.33 -5.02
C ILE A 249 12.18 1.03 -5.64
N ARG A 250 12.29 2.34 -5.86
CA ARG A 250 11.25 3.11 -6.55
C ARG A 250 11.29 2.82 -8.04
N SER A 251 10.13 2.57 -8.63
CA SER A 251 9.98 2.30 -10.05
C SER A 251 8.65 2.77 -10.59
N THR A 252 8.52 2.77 -11.92
CA THR A 252 7.26 3.01 -12.62
C THR A 252 6.65 1.68 -13.04
N CYS A 253 5.34 1.53 -12.86
CA CYS A 253 4.60 0.34 -13.28
C CYS A 253 4.67 0.15 -14.80
N PRO A 254 5.04 -1.04 -15.33
CA PRO A 254 5.25 -1.26 -16.75
C PRO A 254 3.98 -1.57 -17.54
N TYR A 255 2.79 -1.60 -16.90
CA TYR A 255 1.58 -2.18 -17.50
C TYR A 255 0.73 -1.25 -18.35
N CYS A 256 0.82 0.07 -18.15
CA CYS A 256 0.03 1.01 -18.96
C CYS A 256 0.53 2.45 -18.85
N GLY A 257 0.00 3.32 -19.71
CA GLY A 257 0.36 4.72 -19.78
C GLY A 257 -0.03 5.60 -18.58
N VAL A 258 -0.70 5.04 -17.55
CA VAL A 258 -0.97 5.80 -16.31
C VAL A 258 0.32 6.19 -15.61
N GLY A 259 1.38 5.36 -15.70
CA GLY A 259 2.70 5.70 -15.11
C GLY A 259 2.72 5.63 -13.58
N CYS A 260 1.93 4.73 -12.99
CA CYS A 260 1.85 4.57 -11.54
C CYS A 260 3.22 4.37 -10.92
N GLN A 261 3.53 5.14 -9.88
CA GLN A 261 4.74 4.99 -9.09
C GLN A 261 4.58 3.90 -8.06
N GLN A 262 5.57 3.00 -7.97
CA GLN A 262 5.53 1.84 -7.08
C GLN A 262 6.86 1.61 -6.38
N TRP A 263 6.78 1.01 -5.19
CA TRP A 263 7.91 0.45 -4.47
C TRP A 263 8.01 -1.04 -4.77
N LEU A 264 9.11 -1.46 -5.36
CA LEU A 264 9.51 -2.85 -5.45
C LEU A 264 10.22 -3.23 -4.16
N HIS A 265 9.67 -4.16 -3.40
CA HIS A 265 10.31 -4.71 -2.20
C HIS A 265 11.14 -5.90 -2.65
N VAL A 266 12.45 -5.72 -2.64
CA VAL A 266 13.42 -6.71 -3.13
C VAL A 266 14.11 -7.36 -1.94
N GLN A 267 14.11 -8.68 -1.92
CA GLN A 267 14.82 -9.49 -0.94
C GLN A 267 15.50 -10.64 -1.67
N ASP A 268 16.77 -10.91 -1.35
CA ASP A 268 17.59 -11.94 -2.00
C ASP A 268 17.58 -11.84 -3.54
N GLY A 269 17.64 -10.60 -4.07
CA GLY A 269 17.63 -10.32 -5.50
C GLY A 269 16.28 -10.56 -6.21
N ARG A 270 15.20 -10.81 -5.47
CA ARG A 270 13.86 -11.05 -6.03
C ARG A 270 12.82 -10.07 -5.48
N ILE A 271 11.92 -9.63 -6.35
CA ILE A 271 10.75 -8.85 -5.94
C ILE A 271 9.79 -9.79 -5.20
N VAL A 272 9.52 -9.52 -3.94
CA VAL A 272 8.63 -10.33 -3.09
C VAL A 272 7.31 -9.64 -2.78
N LYS A 273 7.25 -8.30 -2.95
CA LYS A 273 6.06 -7.48 -2.67
C LYS A 273 6.12 -6.20 -3.50
N VAL A 274 4.97 -5.66 -3.87
CA VAL A 274 4.87 -4.34 -4.52
C VAL A 274 3.83 -3.48 -3.79
N THR A 275 4.20 -2.25 -3.46
CA THR A 275 3.28 -1.25 -2.90
C THR A 275 3.32 0.05 -3.70
N GLY A 276 2.23 0.84 -3.67
CA GLY A 276 2.22 2.15 -4.30
C GLY A 276 3.02 3.18 -3.51
N VAL A 277 3.56 4.18 -4.19
CA VAL A 277 4.24 5.34 -3.58
C VAL A 277 3.19 6.37 -3.19
N GLU A 278 2.94 6.56 -1.89
CA GLU A 278 1.79 7.31 -1.37
C GLU A 278 1.83 8.82 -1.71
N ASP A 279 3.01 9.40 -1.75
CA ASP A 279 3.26 10.83 -2.00
C ASP A 279 3.55 11.15 -3.48
N ALA A 280 3.38 10.19 -4.39
CA ALA A 280 3.69 10.34 -5.80
C ALA A 280 2.46 10.37 -6.71
N GLU A 281 2.46 11.34 -7.62
CA GLU A 281 1.54 11.36 -8.75
C GLU A 281 1.97 10.32 -9.83
N PRO A 282 1.04 9.80 -10.62
CA PRO A 282 -0.39 10.15 -10.65
C PRO A 282 -1.25 9.31 -9.70
N ASN A 283 -0.71 8.25 -9.11
CA ASN A 283 -1.51 7.21 -8.43
C ASN A 283 -1.63 7.38 -6.90
N ARG A 284 -0.86 8.25 -6.26
CA ARG A 284 -0.92 8.51 -4.80
C ARG A 284 -1.07 7.23 -3.97
N GLY A 285 -0.17 6.27 -4.21
CA GLY A 285 -0.16 4.98 -3.52
C GLY A 285 -1.12 3.92 -4.08
N ARG A 286 -2.02 4.26 -4.97
CA ARG A 286 -3.04 3.33 -5.48
C ARG A 286 -2.49 2.50 -6.64
N LEU A 287 -2.81 1.21 -6.65
CA LEU A 287 -2.42 0.28 -7.71
C LEU A 287 -3.60 -0.62 -8.10
N CYS A 288 -3.67 -0.99 -9.36
CA CYS A 288 -4.57 -2.06 -9.80
C CYS A 288 -3.93 -3.45 -9.54
N VAL A 289 -4.69 -4.50 -9.77
CA VAL A 289 -4.24 -5.90 -9.60
C VAL A 289 -2.93 -6.19 -10.35
N LYS A 290 -2.77 -5.68 -11.58
CA LYS A 290 -1.56 -5.90 -12.37
C LYS A 290 -0.33 -5.23 -11.77
N GLY A 291 -0.43 -3.94 -11.43
CA GLY A 291 0.68 -3.19 -10.84
C GLY A 291 1.12 -3.75 -9.50
N ARG A 292 0.19 -4.28 -8.69
CA ARG A 292 0.50 -4.80 -7.36
C ARG A 292 1.02 -6.25 -7.39
N PHE A 293 0.44 -7.12 -8.20
CA PHE A 293 0.70 -8.56 -8.12
C PHE A 293 1.31 -9.15 -9.39
N GLY A 294 1.36 -8.39 -10.49
CA GLY A 294 1.71 -8.90 -11.80
C GLY A 294 3.21 -8.95 -12.10
N TYR A 295 4.09 -9.00 -11.10
CA TYR A 295 5.54 -9.01 -11.30
C TYR A 295 6.17 -10.39 -11.54
N ASP A 296 5.37 -11.47 -11.50
CA ASP A 296 5.87 -12.84 -11.66
C ASP A 296 6.48 -13.12 -13.02
N PHE A 297 5.98 -12.46 -14.09
CA PHE A 297 6.48 -12.68 -15.43
C PHE A 297 7.99 -12.44 -15.55
N ILE A 298 8.56 -11.60 -14.66
CA ILE A 298 10.01 -11.32 -14.64
C ILE A 298 10.82 -12.60 -14.40
N TYR A 299 10.25 -13.54 -13.63
CA TYR A 299 10.90 -14.77 -13.20
C TYR A 299 10.37 -16.02 -13.93
N SER A 300 9.47 -15.85 -14.91
CA SER A 300 8.94 -16.97 -15.67
C SER A 300 10.05 -17.62 -16.51
N GLU A 301 10.11 -18.94 -16.48
CA GLU A 301 11.03 -19.72 -17.32
C GLU A 301 10.66 -19.62 -18.81
N GLU A 302 9.38 -19.38 -19.11
CA GLU A 302 8.88 -19.19 -20.47
C GLU A 302 9.19 -17.78 -21.04
N ARG A 303 9.72 -16.86 -20.22
CA ARG A 303 10.08 -15.54 -20.68
C ARG A 303 11.26 -15.59 -21.62
N LEU A 304 11.07 -15.08 -22.84
CA LEU A 304 12.16 -14.88 -23.80
C LEU A 304 13.20 -13.92 -23.23
N ARG A 305 14.46 -14.29 -23.33
CA ARG A 305 15.61 -13.49 -22.86
C ARG A 305 16.47 -12.97 -24.00
N THR A 306 16.32 -13.57 -25.18
CA THR A 306 17.00 -13.23 -26.42
C THR A 306 15.96 -13.09 -27.54
N PRO A 307 16.22 -12.29 -28.58
CA PRO A 307 15.41 -12.29 -29.79
C PRO A 307 15.38 -13.68 -30.43
N LEU A 308 14.27 -13.98 -31.11
CA LEU A 308 14.12 -15.21 -31.88
C LEU A 308 13.93 -14.85 -33.35
N ILE A 309 14.69 -15.50 -34.24
CA ILE A 309 14.57 -15.38 -35.69
C ILE A 309 13.98 -16.69 -36.22
N ARG A 310 12.95 -16.57 -37.05
CA ARG A 310 12.31 -17.73 -37.69
C ARG A 310 13.16 -18.28 -38.83
N GLU A 311 13.40 -19.59 -38.80
CA GLU A 311 14.05 -20.37 -39.89
C GLU A 311 13.15 -21.53 -40.25
N GLY A 312 12.40 -21.40 -41.37
CA GLY A 312 11.38 -22.37 -41.73
C GLY A 312 10.23 -22.41 -40.74
N ASP A 313 9.97 -23.56 -40.12
CA ASP A 313 8.92 -23.74 -39.10
C ASP A 313 9.42 -23.55 -37.69
N ASP A 314 10.74 -23.42 -37.47
CA ASP A 314 11.36 -23.29 -36.16
C ASP A 314 11.85 -21.87 -35.89
N PHE A 315 12.20 -21.63 -34.61
CA PHE A 315 12.82 -20.40 -34.15
C PHE A 315 14.20 -20.68 -33.56
N ARG A 316 15.19 -19.88 -33.92
CA ARG A 316 16.49 -19.87 -33.24
C ARG A 316 16.73 -18.59 -32.45
N GLU A 317 17.54 -18.68 -31.42
CA GLU A 317 18.04 -17.52 -30.69
C GLU A 317 18.97 -16.67 -31.57
N ALA A 318 18.90 -15.35 -31.41
CA ALA A 318 19.73 -14.40 -32.13
C ALA A 318 20.20 -13.29 -31.18
N SER A 319 21.26 -12.58 -31.56
CA SER A 319 21.62 -11.35 -30.87
C SER A 319 20.63 -10.22 -31.20
N TRP A 320 20.60 -9.18 -30.36
CA TRP A 320 19.81 -7.98 -30.65
C TRP A 320 20.25 -7.29 -31.94
N ASP A 321 21.56 -7.21 -32.18
CA ASP A 321 22.11 -6.58 -33.41
C ASP A 321 21.64 -7.33 -34.64
N GLU A 322 21.79 -8.65 -34.67
CA GLU A 322 21.32 -9.50 -35.79
C GLU A 322 19.83 -9.35 -36.06
N ALA A 323 19.00 -9.36 -34.97
CA ALA A 323 17.56 -9.23 -35.11
C ALA A 323 17.13 -7.85 -35.61
N LEU A 324 17.76 -6.78 -35.11
CA LEU A 324 17.48 -5.40 -35.50
C LEU A 324 17.96 -5.12 -36.94
N ASP A 325 19.12 -5.62 -37.34
CA ASP A 325 19.62 -5.53 -38.72
C ASP A 325 18.68 -6.20 -39.70
N LEU A 326 18.22 -7.42 -39.40
CA LEU A 326 17.24 -8.13 -40.23
C LEU A 326 15.94 -7.31 -40.39
N VAL A 327 15.39 -6.74 -39.29
CA VAL A 327 14.20 -5.91 -39.36
C VAL A 327 14.43 -4.67 -40.21
N ALA A 328 15.57 -3.99 -40.00
CA ALA A 328 15.92 -2.78 -40.74
C ALA A 328 16.10 -3.04 -42.24
N GLU A 329 16.76 -4.11 -42.60
CA GLU A 329 16.94 -4.52 -44.02
C GLU A 329 15.59 -4.83 -44.69
N ARG A 330 14.70 -5.57 -44.01
CA ARG A 330 13.39 -5.89 -44.53
C ARG A 330 12.52 -4.65 -44.71
N PHE A 331 12.51 -3.72 -43.73
CA PHE A 331 11.77 -2.47 -43.84
C PHE A 331 12.31 -1.60 -44.98
N LYS A 332 13.63 -1.48 -45.13
CA LYS A 332 14.25 -0.72 -46.23
C LYS A 332 13.86 -1.32 -47.61
N ALA A 333 13.85 -2.63 -47.76
CA ALA A 333 13.44 -3.29 -49.00
C ALA A 333 11.96 -3.01 -49.34
N ILE A 334 11.04 -3.13 -48.35
CA ILE A 334 9.62 -2.84 -48.52
C ILE A 334 9.40 -1.35 -48.88
N ILE A 335 10.08 -0.45 -48.22
CA ILE A 335 9.98 0.98 -48.48
C ILE A 335 10.48 1.30 -49.92
N ALA A 336 11.57 0.70 -50.35
CA ALA A 336 12.13 0.90 -51.67
C ALA A 336 11.20 0.39 -52.80
N GLU A 337 10.48 -0.69 -52.57
CA GLU A 337 9.56 -1.30 -53.56
C GLU A 337 8.17 -0.68 -53.54
N HIS A 338 7.60 -0.41 -52.35
CA HIS A 338 6.20 -0.09 -52.18
C HIS A 338 5.93 1.26 -51.52
N GLY A 339 6.97 1.98 -51.08
CA GLY A 339 6.88 3.22 -50.33
C GLY A 339 6.64 3.02 -48.83
N PRO A 340 6.81 4.09 -47.99
CA PRO A 340 6.72 4.01 -46.54
C PRO A 340 5.32 3.62 -46.00
N ASP A 341 4.26 3.95 -46.77
CA ASP A 341 2.88 3.65 -46.35
C ASP A 341 2.52 2.16 -46.48
N ALA A 342 3.42 1.33 -47.06
CA ALA A 342 3.29 -0.13 -47.05
C ALA A 342 3.59 -0.73 -45.67
N ILE A 343 4.14 0.06 -44.72
CA ILE A 343 4.43 -0.35 -43.38
C ILE A 343 3.42 0.27 -42.42
N ALA A 344 2.86 -0.54 -41.54
CA ALA A 344 1.97 -0.08 -40.50
C ALA A 344 2.41 -0.58 -39.11
N GLY A 345 2.07 0.15 -38.06
CA GLY A 345 2.39 -0.19 -36.69
C GLY A 345 1.16 -0.18 -35.78
N VAL A 346 1.16 -1.11 -34.82
CA VAL A 346 0.15 -1.16 -33.78
C VAL A 346 0.81 -1.04 -32.43
N SER A 347 0.55 0.06 -31.72
CA SER A 347 0.96 0.28 -30.34
C SER A 347 -0.10 -0.27 -29.36
N CYS A 348 0.07 -0.05 -28.08
CA CYS A 348 -0.83 -0.55 -27.07
C CYS A 348 -1.00 0.44 -25.92
N ALA A 349 -2.24 0.68 -25.50
CA ALA A 349 -2.52 1.43 -24.27
C ALA A 349 -2.05 0.72 -23.00
N ARG A 350 -1.68 -0.54 -23.10
CA ARG A 350 -1.12 -1.38 -22.02
C ARG A 350 0.41 -1.42 -22.00
N SER A 351 1.05 -0.45 -22.63
CA SER A 351 2.48 -0.18 -22.52
C SER A 351 2.71 1.17 -21.83
N ILE A 352 3.93 1.43 -21.41
CA ILE A 352 4.29 2.73 -20.82
C ILE A 352 4.28 3.82 -21.89
N ASN A 353 4.22 5.08 -21.47
CA ASN A 353 4.17 6.22 -22.38
C ASN A 353 5.45 6.35 -23.23
N GLU A 354 6.58 5.96 -22.65
CA GLU A 354 7.88 5.96 -23.31
C GLU A 354 7.92 5.00 -24.51
N ASP A 355 7.38 3.78 -24.36
CA ASP A 355 7.27 2.79 -25.45
C ASP A 355 6.39 3.34 -26.58
N SER A 356 5.22 3.88 -26.21
CA SER A 356 4.28 4.45 -27.19
C SER A 356 4.87 5.67 -27.91
N TYR A 357 5.64 6.49 -27.21
CA TYR A 357 6.37 7.61 -27.80
C TYR A 357 7.44 7.13 -28.77
N GLN A 358 8.27 6.17 -28.39
CA GLN A 358 9.32 5.63 -29.26
C GLN A 358 8.73 4.96 -30.51
N MET A 359 7.65 4.22 -30.35
CA MET A 359 6.94 3.63 -31.49
C MET A 359 6.45 4.71 -32.47
N GLN A 360 5.84 5.77 -31.96
CA GLN A 360 5.36 6.88 -32.77
C GLN A 360 6.53 7.62 -33.47
N LYS A 361 7.64 7.83 -32.76
CA LYS A 361 8.85 8.43 -33.30
C LYS A 361 9.47 7.59 -34.42
N LEU A 362 9.57 6.27 -34.25
CA LEU A 362 10.09 5.34 -35.25
C LEU A 362 9.26 5.45 -36.54
N PHE A 363 7.95 5.35 -36.45
CA PHE A 363 7.09 5.36 -37.65
C PHE A 363 7.09 6.68 -38.36
N ARG A 364 6.98 7.80 -37.64
CA ARG A 364 6.88 9.12 -38.27
C ARG A 364 8.22 9.70 -38.73
N ALA A 365 9.27 9.52 -37.91
CA ALA A 365 10.56 10.15 -38.22
C ALA A 365 11.53 9.26 -39.00
N ALA A 366 11.54 7.94 -38.78
CA ALA A 366 12.48 7.02 -39.42
C ALA A 366 11.85 6.32 -40.63
N ILE A 367 10.63 5.79 -40.52
CA ILE A 367 9.93 5.09 -41.61
C ILE A 367 9.27 6.09 -42.54
N GLY A 368 8.71 7.19 -42.03
CA GLY A 368 8.08 8.26 -42.81
C GLY A 368 6.60 8.02 -43.10
N THR A 369 5.89 7.29 -42.23
CA THR A 369 4.46 7.03 -42.36
C THR A 369 3.67 7.40 -41.12
N ASN A 370 2.38 7.75 -41.28
CA ASN A 370 1.41 7.92 -40.20
C ASN A 370 0.55 6.68 -39.93
N ASN A 371 0.83 5.57 -40.59
CA ASN A 371 0.09 4.32 -40.42
C ASN A 371 0.40 3.64 -39.08
N ILE A 372 0.01 4.32 -38.01
CA ILE A 372 0.17 3.85 -36.63
C ILE A 372 -1.11 4.04 -35.84
N ASP A 373 -1.52 3.03 -35.14
CA ASP A 373 -2.70 3.05 -34.27
C ASP A 373 -2.48 2.22 -33.02
N HIS A 374 -3.48 2.06 -32.17
CA HIS A 374 -3.39 1.31 -30.93
C HIS A 374 -4.71 0.62 -30.57
N CYS A 375 -4.65 -0.36 -29.68
CA CYS A 375 -5.74 -1.24 -29.29
C CYS A 375 -6.96 -0.54 -28.64
N ALA A 376 -6.81 0.68 -28.14
CA ALA A 376 -7.89 1.38 -27.43
C ALA A 376 -8.71 2.33 -28.32
N ARG A 377 -8.52 2.25 -29.64
CA ARG A 377 -9.28 3.11 -30.59
C ARG A 377 -10.65 2.56 -30.94
N THR A 378 -10.93 1.30 -30.69
CA THR A 378 -12.23 0.66 -31.02
C THR A 378 -13.26 0.93 -29.95
#